data_986c2d6ef765330b557277d6157f2809
#
_entry.id   986c2d6ef765330b557277d6157f2809
#
_cell.length_a   1.000
_cell.length_b   1.000
_cell.length_c   1.000
_cell.angle_alpha   90.00
_cell.angle_beta   90.00
_cell.angle_gamma   90.00
#
_symmetry.space_group_name_H-M   'P 1'
#
loop_
_entity.id
_entity.type
_entity.pdbx_description
1 polymer ?
#
loop_
_entity_poly.entity_id
_entity_poly.type
_entity_poly.pdbx_seq_one_letter_code
_entity_poly.pdbx_strand_id
1 'polypeptide(L)'
;QILNRGYLLKGESPQKAIERVATAAAKRLFKPELTETFIELVEKGWMSLSSPIWANMGTERGLPISCFNVHVPDHIEGITHKLGEVIMQTKIGGGTSGYFGELRERGSAVTDNGKSSGAVSFMKLFDTAMDTISQGGVRRGAFAAYLDIDHADIHEFLEIKNIGNPIQNLFTGVCVPDYWMQDMIDGDMTKREIWAKVLESRQQKGLPY
;
A
#
# COMPACT_ATOMS: atom_id res chain seq x y z
N GLN A 1 26.64 -6.40 -7.38
CA GLN A 1 26.49 -6.58 -5.91
C GLN A 1 25.02 -6.63 -5.46
N ILE A 2 24.14 -5.73 -5.99
CA ILE A 2 22.72 -5.66 -5.55
C ILE A 2 21.95 -6.91 -5.93
N LEU A 3 22.07 -7.42 -7.15
CA LEU A 3 21.37 -8.62 -7.60
C LEU A 3 21.70 -9.86 -6.75
N ASN A 4 22.94 -9.96 -6.24
CA ASN A 4 23.39 -11.08 -5.40
C ASN A 4 22.73 -11.10 -4.00
N ARG A 5 22.00 -10.04 -3.61
CA ARG A 5 21.37 -9.93 -2.28
C ARG A 5 19.97 -10.58 -2.20
N GLY A 6 19.69 -11.59 -3.01
CA GLY A 6 18.45 -12.37 -2.94
C GLY A 6 17.52 -12.29 -4.16
N TYR A 7 17.94 -11.60 -5.22
CA TYR A 7 17.16 -11.50 -6.47
C TYR A 7 17.48 -12.60 -7.48
N LEU A 8 18.65 -13.21 -7.36
CA LEU A 8 19.08 -14.30 -8.24
C LEU A 8 18.50 -15.64 -7.78
N LEU A 9 18.29 -16.54 -8.73
CA LEU A 9 18.04 -17.94 -8.45
C LEU A 9 19.33 -18.61 -7.95
N LYS A 10 19.19 -19.75 -7.31
CA LYS A 10 20.37 -20.51 -6.82
C LYS A 10 21.28 -20.87 -8.00
N GLY A 11 22.51 -20.34 -7.99
CA GLY A 11 23.51 -20.57 -9.05
C GLY A 11 23.31 -19.71 -10.32
N GLU A 12 22.39 -18.75 -10.28
CA GLU A 12 22.16 -17.83 -11.38
C GLU A 12 23.20 -16.69 -11.36
N SER A 13 23.76 -16.35 -12.52
CA SER A 13 24.59 -15.15 -12.68
C SER A 13 23.69 -13.92 -12.98
N PRO A 14 24.19 -12.69 -12.73
CA PRO A 14 23.45 -11.47 -13.12
C PRO A 14 23.06 -11.45 -14.59
N GLN A 15 23.92 -11.92 -15.48
CA GLN A 15 23.64 -12.00 -16.91
C GLN A 15 22.48 -12.93 -17.20
N LYS A 16 22.46 -14.13 -16.62
CA LYS A 16 21.35 -15.07 -16.77
C LYS A 16 20.04 -14.53 -16.20
N ALA A 17 20.11 -13.72 -15.14
CA ALA A 17 18.91 -13.07 -14.61
C ALA A 17 18.33 -12.04 -15.59
N ILE A 18 19.17 -11.25 -16.27
CA ILE A 18 18.73 -10.32 -17.32
C ILE A 18 18.06 -11.11 -18.47
N GLU A 19 18.72 -12.16 -18.96
CA GLU A 19 18.17 -13.02 -20.02
C GLU A 19 16.82 -13.66 -19.62
N ARG A 20 16.71 -14.19 -18.39
CA ARG A 20 15.47 -14.77 -17.85
C ARG A 20 14.34 -13.77 -17.85
N VAL A 21 14.58 -12.58 -17.29
CA VAL A 21 13.56 -11.53 -17.18
C VAL A 21 13.14 -11.02 -18.55
N ALA A 22 14.09 -10.72 -19.43
CA ALA A 22 13.83 -10.25 -20.78
C ALA A 22 13.03 -11.27 -21.59
N THR A 23 13.44 -12.54 -21.57
CA THR A 23 12.73 -13.62 -22.26
C THR A 23 11.31 -13.80 -21.76
N ALA A 24 11.11 -13.79 -20.42
CA ALA A 24 9.79 -13.92 -19.83
C ALA A 24 8.88 -12.74 -20.16
N ALA A 25 9.41 -11.51 -20.17
CA ALA A 25 8.66 -10.31 -20.54
C ALA A 25 8.24 -10.35 -22.02
N ALA A 26 9.18 -10.64 -22.92
CA ALA A 26 8.91 -10.73 -24.34
C ALA A 26 7.88 -11.82 -24.67
N LYS A 27 7.96 -12.97 -24.00
CA LYS A 27 6.97 -14.06 -24.12
C LYS A 27 5.57 -13.63 -23.67
N ARG A 28 5.45 -12.90 -22.56
CA ARG A 28 4.16 -12.40 -22.09
C ARG A 28 3.53 -11.38 -23.02
N LEU A 29 4.34 -10.62 -23.73
CA LEU A 29 3.88 -9.67 -24.74
C LEU A 29 3.57 -10.34 -26.10
N PHE A 30 3.80 -11.65 -26.23
CA PHE A 30 3.72 -12.36 -27.50
C PHE A 30 4.64 -11.80 -28.59
N LYS A 31 5.80 -11.23 -28.16
CA LYS A 31 6.81 -10.59 -29.02
C LYS A 31 8.20 -11.08 -28.66
N PRO A 32 8.55 -12.34 -28.96
CA PRO A 32 9.85 -12.91 -28.62
C PRO A 32 11.04 -12.15 -29.21
N GLU A 33 10.83 -11.44 -30.32
CA GLU A 33 11.82 -10.57 -30.96
C GLU A 33 12.28 -9.41 -30.07
N LEU A 34 11.52 -9.03 -29.04
CA LEU A 34 11.90 -7.96 -28.10
C LEU A 34 12.91 -8.42 -27.03
N THR A 35 13.24 -9.69 -26.95
CA THR A 35 14.16 -10.21 -25.92
C THR A 35 15.51 -9.50 -25.95
N GLU A 36 16.15 -9.44 -27.11
CA GLU A 36 17.45 -8.77 -27.28
C GLU A 36 17.38 -7.27 -26.96
N THR A 37 16.31 -6.61 -27.39
CA THR A 37 16.07 -5.19 -27.06
C THR A 37 15.99 -4.97 -25.55
N PHE A 38 15.28 -5.82 -24.82
CA PHE A 38 15.17 -5.70 -23.37
C PHE A 38 16.50 -5.97 -22.65
N ILE A 39 17.30 -6.94 -23.14
CA ILE A 39 18.64 -7.20 -22.62
C ILE A 39 19.51 -5.94 -22.81
N GLU A 40 19.55 -5.41 -24.01
CA GLU A 40 20.35 -4.23 -24.36
C GLU A 40 19.99 -3.00 -23.50
N LEU A 41 18.68 -2.74 -23.30
CA LEU A 41 18.20 -1.62 -22.49
C LEU A 41 18.66 -1.71 -21.03
N VAL A 42 18.66 -2.92 -20.46
CA VAL A 42 19.12 -3.14 -19.09
C VAL A 42 20.65 -3.05 -19.00
N GLU A 43 21.39 -3.65 -19.93
CA GLU A 43 22.85 -3.66 -19.94
C GLU A 43 23.44 -2.26 -20.12
N LYS A 44 22.82 -1.45 -20.99
CA LYS A 44 23.22 -0.04 -21.19
C LYS A 44 22.79 0.87 -20.03
N GLY A 45 22.04 0.36 -19.05
CA GLY A 45 21.55 1.15 -17.94
C GLY A 45 20.44 2.15 -18.31
N TRP A 46 19.84 2.01 -19.49
CA TRP A 46 18.73 2.85 -19.93
C TRP A 46 17.40 2.44 -19.28
N MET A 47 17.30 1.19 -18.81
CA MET A 47 16.14 0.68 -18.08
C MET A 47 16.57 0.06 -16.76
N SER A 48 15.92 0.47 -15.68
CA SER A 48 16.05 -0.13 -14.35
C SER A 48 14.76 -0.85 -13.99
N LEU A 49 14.88 -2.09 -13.51
CA LEU A 49 13.75 -2.93 -13.15
C LEU A 49 13.54 -2.94 -11.64
N SER A 50 12.27 -3.02 -11.23
CA SER A 50 11.92 -3.12 -9.81
C SER A 50 12.30 -4.47 -9.22
N SER A 51 12.50 -4.50 -7.90
CA SER A 51 12.87 -5.71 -7.16
C SER A 51 11.96 -6.92 -7.41
N PRO A 52 10.62 -6.79 -7.51
CA PRO A 52 9.76 -7.94 -7.79
C PRO A 52 9.97 -8.52 -9.20
N ILE A 53 10.30 -7.68 -10.16
CA ILE A 53 10.61 -8.15 -11.52
C ILE A 53 11.89 -8.99 -11.49
N TRP A 54 12.96 -8.50 -10.87
CA TRP A 54 14.19 -9.25 -10.71
C TRP A 54 14.00 -10.58 -9.98
N ALA A 55 13.24 -10.57 -8.89
CA ALA A 55 13.05 -11.77 -8.06
C ALA A 55 12.14 -12.81 -8.70
N ASN A 56 11.08 -12.39 -9.41
CA ASN A 56 9.94 -13.25 -9.71
C ASN A 56 9.66 -13.42 -11.21
N MET A 57 10.04 -12.47 -12.08
CA MET A 57 9.73 -12.59 -13.50
C MET A 57 10.44 -13.81 -14.12
N GLY A 58 9.69 -14.67 -14.79
CA GLY A 58 10.20 -15.92 -15.37
C GLY A 58 10.47 -17.02 -14.34
N THR A 59 9.87 -16.91 -13.13
CA THR A 59 9.94 -17.92 -12.09
C THR A 59 8.54 -18.26 -11.56
N GLU A 60 8.42 -19.29 -10.75
CA GLU A 60 7.21 -19.66 -10.01
C GLU A 60 7.18 -19.12 -8.57
N ARG A 61 8.15 -18.27 -8.18
CA ARG A 61 8.30 -17.77 -6.79
C ARG A 61 7.18 -16.86 -6.34
N GLY A 62 6.54 -16.12 -7.24
CA GLY A 62 5.53 -15.13 -6.92
C GLY A 62 5.22 -14.23 -8.12
N LEU A 63 4.68 -13.06 -7.86
CA LEU A 63 4.29 -12.11 -8.89
C LEU A 63 5.42 -11.09 -9.17
N PRO A 64 5.58 -10.61 -10.41
CA PRO A 64 6.54 -9.56 -10.76
C PRO A 64 6.08 -8.15 -10.34
N ILE A 65 5.11 -8.08 -9.43
CA ILE A 65 4.56 -6.88 -8.82
C ILE A 65 4.55 -7.04 -7.29
N SER A 66 4.60 -5.93 -6.56
CA SER A 66 4.58 -5.95 -5.11
C SER A 66 3.74 -4.85 -4.48
N CYS A 67 2.93 -4.14 -5.27
CA CYS A 67 2.07 -3.09 -4.77
C CYS A 67 0.61 -3.42 -5.12
N PHE A 68 -0.23 -3.48 -4.09
CA PHE A 68 -1.63 -3.87 -4.22
C PHE A 68 -2.51 -2.86 -3.47
N ASN A 69 -3.60 -2.47 -4.10
CA ASN A 69 -4.57 -1.58 -3.49
C ASN A 69 -5.92 -2.28 -3.39
N VAL A 70 -6.61 -2.06 -2.29
CA VAL A 70 -7.99 -2.49 -2.12
C VAL A 70 -8.89 -1.28 -1.80
N HIS A 71 -10.11 -1.38 -2.21
CA HIS A 71 -11.18 -0.46 -1.85
C HIS A 71 -12.04 -1.15 -0.78
N VAL A 72 -12.24 -0.51 0.37
CA VAL A 72 -12.95 -1.10 1.52
C VAL A 72 -14.39 -0.57 1.53
N PRO A 73 -15.39 -1.39 1.15
CA PRO A 73 -16.78 -0.94 1.09
C PRO A 73 -17.43 -0.90 2.48
N ASP A 74 -18.48 -0.08 2.63
CA ASP A 74 -19.15 0.18 3.91
C ASP A 74 -20.16 -0.92 4.29
N HIS A 75 -19.71 -2.16 4.34
CA HIS A 75 -20.47 -3.30 4.89
C HIS A 75 -19.54 -4.41 5.37
N ILE A 76 -19.96 -5.14 6.40
CA ILE A 76 -19.08 -6.05 7.14
C ILE A 76 -18.51 -7.18 6.27
N GLU A 77 -19.31 -7.74 5.36
CA GLU A 77 -18.89 -8.80 4.44
C GLU A 77 -17.79 -8.30 3.50
N GLY A 78 -17.93 -7.07 3.00
CA GLY A 78 -16.93 -6.45 2.14
C GLY A 78 -15.65 -6.13 2.90
N ILE A 79 -15.74 -5.57 4.10
CA ILE A 79 -14.57 -5.28 4.95
C ILE A 79 -13.78 -6.57 5.22
N THR A 80 -14.48 -7.65 5.63
CA THR A 80 -13.84 -8.93 5.94
C THR A 80 -13.25 -9.60 4.69
N HIS A 81 -13.95 -9.50 3.55
CA HIS A 81 -13.41 -9.99 2.27
C HIS A 81 -12.11 -9.25 1.89
N LYS A 82 -12.10 -7.92 1.99
CA LYS A 82 -10.90 -7.11 1.69
C LYS A 82 -9.77 -7.34 2.68
N LEU A 83 -10.06 -7.57 3.93
CA LEU A 83 -9.05 -7.99 4.92
C LEU A 83 -8.40 -9.32 4.50
N GLY A 84 -9.20 -10.32 4.12
CA GLY A 84 -8.69 -11.60 3.60
C GLY A 84 -7.83 -11.45 2.35
N GLU A 85 -8.25 -10.61 1.40
CA GLU A 85 -7.49 -10.29 0.20
C GLU A 85 -6.12 -9.68 0.54
N VAL A 86 -6.08 -8.68 1.43
CA VAL A 86 -4.86 -8.03 1.90
C VAL A 86 -3.92 -9.02 2.60
N ILE A 87 -4.46 -9.92 3.41
CA ILE A 87 -3.69 -11.01 4.05
C ILE A 87 -2.99 -11.88 3.00
N MET A 88 -3.69 -12.29 1.96
CA MET A 88 -3.12 -13.11 0.90
C MET A 88 -2.08 -12.35 0.07
N GLN A 89 -2.32 -11.09 -0.24
CA GLN A 89 -1.36 -10.23 -0.93
C GLN A 89 -0.08 -10.02 -0.10
N THR A 90 -0.22 -9.82 1.21
CA THR A 90 0.90 -9.69 2.15
C THR A 90 1.72 -10.97 2.24
N LYS A 91 1.06 -12.14 2.29
CA LYS A 91 1.71 -13.46 2.33
C LYS A 91 2.67 -13.68 1.14
N ILE A 92 2.33 -13.18 -0.05
CA ILE A 92 3.19 -13.30 -1.24
C ILE A 92 4.26 -12.20 -1.34
N GLY A 93 4.43 -11.39 -0.28
CA GLY A 93 5.46 -10.35 -0.19
C GLY A 93 5.05 -9.00 -0.75
N GLY A 94 3.76 -8.77 -0.97
CA GLY A 94 3.22 -7.50 -1.43
C GLY A 94 3.18 -6.42 -0.35
N GLY A 95 3.50 -5.19 -0.72
CA GLY A 95 3.07 -4.00 -0.01
C GLY A 95 1.63 -3.70 -0.37
N THR A 96 0.80 -3.44 0.62
CA THR A 96 -0.64 -3.31 0.43
C THR A 96 -1.14 -1.95 0.90
N SER A 97 -2.29 -1.53 0.37
CA SER A 97 -2.98 -0.34 0.84
C SER A 97 -4.49 -0.51 0.72
N GLY A 98 -5.23 0.29 1.47
CA GLY A 98 -6.68 0.32 1.43
C GLY A 98 -7.24 1.73 1.54
N TYR A 99 -8.26 2.01 0.75
CA TYR A 99 -9.04 3.24 0.83
C TYR A 99 -10.28 2.99 1.68
N PHE A 100 -10.44 3.82 2.73
CA PHE A 100 -11.50 3.70 3.76
C PHE A 100 -12.51 4.86 3.71
N GLY A 101 -12.41 5.75 2.74
CA GLY A 101 -13.24 6.96 2.66
C GLY A 101 -14.73 6.70 2.47
N GLU A 102 -15.14 5.51 2.02
CA GLU A 102 -16.56 5.15 1.93
C GLU A 102 -17.17 4.66 3.24
N LEU A 103 -16.33 4.30 4.23
CA LEU A 103 -16.85 3.86 5.51
C LEU A 103 -17.56 5.02 6.21
N ARG A 104 -18.77 4.74 6.73
CA ARG A 104 -19.51 5.73 7.52
C ARG A 104 -18.75 6.09 8.78
N GLU A 105 -18.93 7.33 9.20
CA GLU A 105 -18.32 7.88 10.40
C GLU A 105 -18.73 7.16 11.70
N ARG A 106 -17.93 7.34 12.71
CA ARG A 106 -18.23 6.90 14.07
C ARG A 106 -19.51 7.53 14.57
N GLY A 107 -20.41 6.69 15.11
CA GLY A 107 -21.68 7.11 15.66
C GLY A 107 -22.85 7.17 14.66
N SER A 108 -22.60 7.02 13.37
CA SER A 108 -23.66 6.90 12.36
C SER A 108 -24.55 5.69 12.64
N ALA A 109 -25.84 5.81 12.32
CA ALA A 109 -26.79 4.73 12.49
C ALA A 109 -26.48 3.54 11.58
N VAL A 110 -26.58 2.34 12.14
CA VAL A 110 -26.50 1.07 11.39
C VAL A 110 -27.88 0.43 11.47
N THR A 111 -28.42 0.02 10.32
CA THR A 111 -29.75 -0.60 10.23
C THR A 111 -29.84 -1.77 11.21
N ASP A 112 -30.80 -1.73 12.11
CA ASP A 112 -31.10 -2.75 13.14
C ASP A 112 -29.95 -3.09 14.12
N ASN A 113 -28.81 -2.39 14.08
CA ASN A 113 -27.60 -2.76 14.82
C ASN A 113 -26.93 -1.62 15.64
N GLY A 114 -27.62 -0.53 15.90
CA GLY A 114 -27.08 0.55 16.74
C GLY A 114 -26.24 1.55 15.98
N LYS A 115 -24.97 1.75 16.40
CA LYS A 115 -24.10 2.81 15.86
C LYS A 115 -22.79 2.25 15.29
N SER A 116 -22.29 2.87 14.21
CA SER A 116 -21.00 2.58 13.62
C SER A 116 -19.85 2.86 14.58
N SER A 117 -18.84 2.00 14.57
CA SER A 117 -17.58 2.22 15.28
C SER A 117 -16.60 3.14 14.55
N GLY A 118 -16.92 3.54 13.31
CA GLY A 118 -16.11 4.45 12.49
C GLY A 118 -14.97 3.79 11.71
N ALA A 119 -14.45 4.52 10.72
CA ALA A 119 -13.42 4.03 9.80
C ALA A 119 -12.14 3.57 10.53
N VAL A 120 -11.66 4.36 11.50
CA VAL A 120 -10.43 4.06 12.24
C VAL A 120 -10.51 2.75 13.03
N SER A 121 -11.69 2.42 13.57
CA SER A 121 -11.88 1.14 14.29
C SER A 121 -11.71 -0.06 13.37
N PHE A 122 -12.16 0.01 12.13
CA PHE A 122 -11.97 -1.06 11.16
C PHE A 122 -10.51 -1.15 10.69
N MET A 123 -9.78 -0.04 10.61
CA MET A 123 -8.34 -0.04 10.31
C MET A 123 -7.54 -0.87 11.31
N LYS A 124 -7.99 -0.98 12.57
CA LYS A 124 -7.35 -1.82 13.61
C LYS A 124 -7.31 -3.30 13.23
N LEU A 125 -8.30 -3.81 12.47
CA LEU A 125 -8.30 -5.19 11.98
C LEU A 125 -7.12 -5.40 11.01
N PHE A 126 -6.88 -4.47 10.12
CA PHE A 126 -5.76 -4.50 9.17
C PHE A 126 -4.42 -4.35 9.88
N ASP A 127 -4.32 -3.48 10.90
CA ASP A 127 -3.12 -3.32 11.74
C ASP A 127 -2.73 -4.64 12.42
N THR A 128 -3.69 -5.30 13.06
CA THR A 128 -3.50 -6.59 13.72
C THR A 128 -3.10 -7.69 12.73
N ALA A 129 -3.71 -7.69 11.54
CA ALA A 129 -3.34 -8.63 10.49
C ALA A 129 -1.89 -8.43 10.02
N MET A 130 -1.45 -7.18 9.84
CA MET A 130 -0.08 -6.86 9.44
C MET A 130 0.94 -7.29 10.50
N ASP A 131 0.65 -7.06 11.76
CA ASP A 131 1.51 -7.50 12.86
C ASP A 131 1.61 -9.04 12.93
N THR A 132 0.47 -9.73 12.82
CA THR A 132 0.38 -11.19 12.93
C THR A 132 1.09 -11.91 11.79
N ILE A 133 0.91 -11.45 10.55
CA ILE A 133 1.40 -12.15 9.34
C ILE A 133 2.88 -11.89 9.08
N SER A 134 3.41 -10.78 9.57
CA SER A 134 4.84 -10.45 9.41
C SER A 134 5.78 -11.36 10.19
N GLN A 135 5.26 -12.19 11.11
CA GLN A 135 6.07 -13.03 12.00
C GLN A 135 6.72 -14.26 11.33
N GLY A 136 6.34 -14.62 10.11
CA GLY A 136 6.84 -15.82 9.42
C GLY A 136 7.70 -15.60 8.18
N GLY A 137 7.96 -14.37 7.76
CA GLY A 137 8.59 -14.06 6.48
C GLY A 137 9.80 -13.14 6.54
N VAL A 138 10.56 -13.10 5.45
CA VAL A 138 11.76 -12.28 5.25
C VAL A 138 11.44 -10.77 5.21
N ARG A 139 10.18 -10.38 4.99
CA ARG A 139 9.68 -9.00 4.99
C ARG A 139 8.46 -8.88 5.90
N ARG A 140 8.43 -7.82 6.70
CA ARG A 140 7.23 -7.45 7.46
C ARG A 140 6.11 -7.03 6.50
N GLY A 141 4.86 -7.38 6.83
CA GLY A 141 3.69 -6.85 6.16
C GLY A 141 3.69 -5.32 6.23
N ALA A 142 3.31 -4.67 5.15
CA ALA A 142 3.19 -3.22 5.07
C ALA A 142 1.83 -2.87 4.49
N PHE A 143 1.06 -2.08 5.21
CA PHE A 143 -0.25 -1.61 4.77
C PHE A 143 -0.39 -0.12 5.01
N ALA A 144 -0.83 0.62 3.99
CA ALA A 144 -1.16 2.03 4.07
C ALA A 144 -2.68 2.22 4.04
N ALA A 145 -3.25 2.83 5.09
CA ALA A 145 -4.65 3.20 5.15
C ALA A 145 -4.83 4.62 4.64
N TYR A 146 -5.75 4.81 3.70
CA TYR A 146 -6.09 6.11 3.12
C TYR A 146 -7.50 6.53 3.53
N LEU A 147 -7.63 7.81 3.91
CA LEU A 147 -8.89 8.43 4.28
C LEU A 147 -8.97 9.83 3.63
N ASP A 148 -10.18 10.26 3.28
CA ASP A 148 -10.38 11.61 2.77
C ASP A 148 -10.19 12.64 3.88
N ILE A 149 -9.60 13.78 3.53
CA ILE A 149 -9.33 14.85 4.47
C ILE A 149 -10.60 15.50 5.04
N ASP A 150 -11.71 15.40 4.33
CA ASP A 150 -13.04 15.88 4.74
C ASP A 150 -13.91 14.79 5.39
N HIS A 151 -13.38 13.57 5.58
CA HIS A 151 -14.09 12.54 6.32
C HIS A 151 -14.30 12.94 7.78
N ALA A 152 -15.47 12.66 8.34
CA ALA A 152 -15.79 13.07 9.71
C ALA A 152 -14.85 12.47 10.77
N ASP A 153 -14.28 11.28 10.53
CA ASP A 153 -13.31 10.66 11.42
C ASP A 153 -11.85 11.14 11.20
N ILE A 154 -11.61 12.20 10.40
CA ILE A 154 -10.25 12.65 10.06
C ILE A 154 -9.41 12.99 11.29
N HIS A 155 -10.00 13.59 12.32
CA HIS A 155 -9.28 13.95 13.54
C HIS A 155 -8.75 12.72 14.27
N GLU A 156 -9.58 11.67 14.42
CA GLU A 156 -9.18 10.39 15.00
C GLU A 156 -8.11 9.70 14.13
N PHE A 157 -8.23 9.78 12.80
CA PHE A 157 -7.26 9.23 11.87
C PHE A 157 -5.87 9.87 11.97
N LEU A 158 -5.79 11.19 12.12
CA LEU A 158 -4.52 11.90 12.27
C LEU A 158 -3.80 11.57 13.60
N GLU A 159 -4.52 11.03 14.57
CA GLU A 159 -3.98 10.61 15.86
C GLU A 159 -3.48 9.16 15.92
N ILE A 160 -3.70 8.37 14.85
CA ILE A 160 -3.31 6.94 14.81
C ILE A 160 -1.85 6.71 15.24
N LYS A 161 -0.94 7.57 14.84
CA LYS A 161 0.49 7.43 15.15
C LYS A 161 0.93 8.10 16.45
N ASN A 162 0.01 8.59 17.26
CA ASN A 162 0.35 9.14 18.57
C ASN A 162 0.77 8.03 19.54
N ILE A 163 1.66 8.38 20.46
CA ILE A 163 2.12 7.46 21.52
C ILE A 163 0.91 6.98 22.32
N GLY A 164 0.78 5.66 22.50
CA GLY A 164 -0.32 5.04 23.22
C GLY A 164 -1.54 4.66 22.34
N ASN A 165 -1.58 5.06 21.08
CA ASN A 165 -2.61 4.56 20.16
C ASN A 165 -2.37 3.06 19.87
N PRO A 166 -3.42 2.22 19.84
CA PRO A 166 -3.28 0.78 19.60
C PRO A 166 -2.89 0.43 18.15
N ILE A 167 -3.06 1.37 17.19
CA ILE A 167 -2.72 1.16 15.77
C ILE A 167 -1.31 1.72 15.51
N GLN A 168 -0.32 0.85 15.37
CA GLN A 168 1.09 1.25 15.23
C GLN A 168 1.78 0.73 13.96
N ASN A 169 1.24 -0.31 13.31
CA ASN A 169 1.89 -0.95 12.16
C ASN A 169 1.46 -0.37 10.81
N LEU A 170 0.31 0.34 10.76
CA LEU A 170 -0.17 0.96 9.52
C LEU A 170 0.62 2.21 9.16
N PHE A 171 0.84 2.42 7.88
CA PHE A 171 1.10 3.74 7.32
C PHE A 171 -0.23 4.46 7.09
N THR A 172 -0.22 5.77 7.11
CA THR A 172 -1.43 6.59 6.88
C THR A 172 -1.22 7.51 5.69
N GLY A 173 -2.27 7.75 4.93
CA GLY A 173 -2.30 8.70 3.83
C GLY A 173 -3.62 9.47 3.81
N VAL A 174 -3.61 10.74 3.44
CA VAL A 174 -4.81 11.55 3.26
C VAL A 174 -5.07 11.82 1.79
N CYS A 175 -6.31 11.65 1.36
CA CYS A 175 -6.76 12.04 0.03
C CYS A 175 -7.31 13.46 0.11
N VAL A 176 -6.72 14.37 -0.66
CA VAL A 176 -7.08 15.80 -0.63
C VAL A 176 -7.67 16.19 -1.98
N PRO A 177 -8.98 16.42 -2.09
CA PRO A 177 -9.59 16.90 -3.32
C PRO A 177 -9.20 18.35 -3.62
N ASP A 178 -9.17 18.72 -4.91
CA ASP A 178 -8.80 20.08 -5.36
C ASP A 178 -9.68 21.16 -4.74
N TYR A 179 -11.00 20.91 -4.67
CA TYR A 179 -11.93 21.87 -4.07
C TYR A 179 -11.62 22.14 -2.58
N TRP A 180 -11.26 21.10 -1.83
CA TRP A 180 -10.94 21.23 -0.42
C TRP A 180 -9.66 22.06 -0.22
N MET A 181 -8.65 21.81 -1.05
CA MET A 181 -7.40 22.57 -1.03
C MET A 181 -7.63 24.02 -1.42
N GLN A 182 -8.48 24.28 -2.42
CA GLN A 182 -8.81 25.64 -2.85
C GLN A 182 -9.51 26.43 -1.74
N ASP A 183 -10.51 25.84 -1.09
CA ASP A 183 -11.20 26.49 0.05
C ASP A 183 -10.24 26.84 1.19
N MET A 184 -9.29 25.92 1.47
CA MET A 184 -8.26 26.15 2.49
C MET A 184 -7.36 27.36 2.09
N ILE A 185 -6.95 27.46 0.84
CA ILE A 185 -6.16 28.58 0.30
C ILE A 185 -6.98 29.88 0.39
N ASP A 186 -8.26 29.84 0.04
CA ASP A 186 -9.17 30.98 0.04
C ASP A 186 -9.57 31.48 1.43
N GLY A 187 -9.16 30.73 2.49
CA GLY A 187 -9.24 31.24 3.86
C GLY A 187 -10.16 30.48 4.78
N ASP A 188 -10.67 29.31 4.42
CA ASP A 188 -11.44 28.46 5.34
C ASP A 188 -10.58 28.07 6.55
N MET A 189 -10.89 28.64 7.72
CA MET A 189 -10.13 28.45 8.94
C MET A 189 -10.19 27.03 9.46
N THR A 190 -11.32 26.35 9.32
CA THR A 190 -11.47 24.94 9.76
C THR A 190 -10.55 24.03 8.94
N LYS A 191 -10.52 24.22 7.62
CA LYS A 191 -9.62 23.46 6.74
C LYS A 191 -8.16 23.79 7.00
N ARG A 192 -7.81 25.04 7.30
CA ARG A 192 -6.46 25.43 7.70
C ARG A 192 -6.01 24.75 9.00
N GLU A 193 -6.89 24.63 9.98
CA GLU A 193 -6.58 23.92 11.22
C GLU A 193 -6.33 22.42 10.98
N ILE A 194 -7.13 21.76 10.16
CA ILE A 194 -6.91 20.35 9.77
C ILE A 194 -5.58 20.22 9.02
N TRP A 195 -5.32 21.12 8.06
CA TRP A 195 -4.08 21.09 7.27
C TRP A 195 -2.86 21.31 8.14
N ALA A 196 -2.92 22.21 9.12
CA ALA A 196 -1.85 22.42 10.08
C ALA A 196 -1.53 21.13 10.86
N LYS A 197 -2.54 20.38 11.30
CA LYS A 197 -2.35 19.07 11.96
C LYS A 197 -1.70 18.03 11.04
N VAL A 198 -2.08 18.01 9.76
CA VAL A 198 -1.44 17.13 8.75
C VAL A 198 0.05 17.47 8.65
N LEU A 199 0.39 18.75 8.49
CA LEU A 199 1.78 19.19 8.37
C LEU A 199 2.59 18.92 9.64
N GLU A 200 2.03 19.18 10.81
CA GLU A 200 2.67 18.89 12.10
C GLU A 200 2.95 17.38 12.24
N SER A 201 1.97 16.52 11.93
CA SER A 201 2.15 15.07 11.97
C SER A 201 3.24 14.62 11.00
N ARG A 202 3.25 15.16 9.77
CA ARG A 202 4.30 14.86 8.78
C ARG A 202 5.69 15.28 9.26
N GLN A 203 5.81 16.44 9.87
CA GLN A 203 7.08 16.91 10.40
C GLN A 203 7.60 16.02 11.55
N GLN A 204 6.73 15.60 12.43
CA GLN A 204 7.10 14.81 13.61
C GLN A 204 7.31 13.32 13.32
N LYS A 205 6.54 12.75 12.40
CA LYS A 205 6.41 11.30 12.21
C LYS A 205 6.66 10.82 10.78
N GLY A 206 6.75 11.74 9.81
CA GLY A 206 6.82 11.41 8.38
C GLY A 206 5.50 10.97 7.76
N LEU A 207 4.40 11.00 8.50
CA LEU A 207 3.04 10.57 8.10
C LEU A 207 2.01 11.64 8.53
N PRO A 208 0.84 11.68 7.84
CA PRO A 208 0.37 10.89 6.70
C PRO A 208 1.08 11.26 5.38
N TYR A 209 0.97 10.36 4.38
CA TYR A 209 1.39 10.64 3.00
C TYR A 209 0.52 11.68 2.34
#